data_ef3e9e77ce2bac13c1330cc7226e93ee
#
_entry.id   ef3e9e77ce2bac13c1330cc7226e93ee
#
_cell.length_a   1.000
_cell.length_b   1.000
_cell.length_c   1.000
_cell.angle_alpha   90.00
_cell.angle_beta   90.00
_cell.angle_gamma   90.00
#
_symmetry.space_group_name_H-M   'P 1'
#
loop_
_entity.id
_entity.type
_entity.pdbx_description
1 polymer ?
#
loop_
_entity_poly.entity_id
_entity_poly.type
_entity_poly.pdbx_seq_one_letter_code
_entity_poly.pdbx_strand_id
1 'polypeptide(L)'
;LIIHVGDYLYRENPCPETSQAMCGGSPAGDNWEAWNADFFAPAAELLGASPWAFSRGNHEDCNRSWRGWFYYLDPRPWDGTCEEYFAPFLVKLGKFELAMLDSSATKEHDVDEAQVAVFAAQLASLHAENAWLATHFPFWGFSTEGASGLPKPLAAVLEAAWEKAAPAGITLILSGHVHLFEYVSVDHDRPPQVVAGDGGTLMSVPIHISLKDTQIRGASVTGSKSRQQFGYTLLTREGNRWHLELKDRLGSVLASCSVPGSSESCQSAGTD
;
A
#
# COMPACT_ATOMS: atom_id res chain seq x y z
N LEU A 1 3.96 11.27 11.93
CA LEU A 1 2.81 10.83 11.14
C LEU A 1 2.97 9.35 10.83
N ILE A 2 1.92 8.58 11.04
CA ILE A 2 1.82 7.18 10.62
C ILE A 2 0.95 7.13 9.38
N ILE A 3 1.38 6.42 8.34
CA ILE A 3 0.62 6.19 7.11
C ILE A 3 0.31 4.70 7.08
N HIS A 4 -0.98 4.34 7.12
CA HIS A 4 -1.42 2.95 6.98
C HIS A 4 -2.02 2.76 5.58
N VAL A 5 -1.53 1.77 4.88
CA VAL A 5 -1.77 1.58 3.44
C VAL A 5 -2.90 0.58 3.11
N GLY A 6 -3.84 0.41 4.03
CA GLY A 6 -5.07 -0.39 3.81
C GLY A 6 -5.04 -1.76 4.47
N ASP A 7 -6.17 -2.45 4.38
CA ASP A 7 -6.44 -3.77 4.95
C ASP A 7 -6.33 -3.81 6.48
N TYR A 8 -7.43 -3.49 7.13
CA TYR A 8 -7.53 -3.41 8.59
C TYR A 8 -8.24 -4.60 9.20
N LEU A 9 -9.19 -5.20 8.45
CA LEU A 9 -10.05 -6.29 8.93
C LEU A 9 -9.89 -7.53 8.06
N TYR A 10 -9.30 -8.58 8.63
CA TYR A 10 -9.18 -9.91 8.00
C TYR A 10 -10.16 -10.93 8.58
N ARG A 11 -10.84 -10.61 9.71
CA ARG A 11 -11.84 -11.46 10.36
C ARG A 11 -13.24 -11.24 9.79
N GLU A 12 -13.38 -11.13 8.49
CA GLU A 12 -14.67 -10.86 7.83
C GLU A 12 -15.65 -12.02 8.00
N ASN A 13 -15.14 -13.24 8.03
CA ASN A 13 -15.92 -14.46 8.14
C ASN A 13 -15.62 -15.20 9.43
N PRO A 14 -16.58 -15.98 9.96
CA PRO A 14 -16.35 -16.85 11.11
C PRO A 14 -15.19 -17.80 10.88
N CYS A 15 -14.50 -18.15 11.97
CA CYS A 15 -13.42 -19.14 11.95
C CYS A 15 -13.88 -20.45 11.31
N PRO A 16 -13.23 -20.94 10.24
CA PRO A 16 -13.62 -22.19 9.59
C PRO A 16 -13.58 -23.37 10.55
N GLU A 17 -14.47 -24.36 10.37
CA GLU A 17 -14.52 -25.57 11.21
C GLU A 17 -13.18 -26.30 11.24
N THR A 18 -12.45 -26.31 10.14
CA THR A 18 -11.13 -26.93 10.02
C THR A 18 -10.03 -26.19 10.78
N SER A 19 -10.28 -24.95 11.22
CA SER A 19 -9.29 -24.07 11.85
C SER A 19 -9.65 -23.68 13.29
N GLN A 20 -10.63 -24.34 13.90
CA GLN A 20 -11.12 -24.01 15.25
C GLN A 20 -10.02 -23.99 16.32
N ALA A 21 -8.98 -24.82 16.19
CA ALA A 21 -7.84 -24.81 17.10
C ALA A 21 -7.01 -23.52 17.04
N MET A 22 -7.06 -22.79 15.91
CA MET A 22 -6.30 -21.56 15.70
C MET A 22 -7.12 -20.28 15.94
N CYS A 23 -8.37 -20.27 15.52
CA CYS A 23 -9.21 -19.08 15.56
C CYS A 23 -10.61 -19.30 16.20
N GLY A 24 -10.87 -20.46 16.81
CA GLY A 24 -12.15 -20.74 17.47
C GLY A 24 -12.45 -19.72 18.56
N GLY A 25 -13.68 -19.18 18.57
CA GLY A 25 -14.10 -18.14 19.50
C GLY A 25 -13.61 -16.71 19.15
N SER A 26 -12.86 -16.54 18.08
CA SER A 26 -12.48 -15.19 17.59
C SER A 26 -13.71 -14.44 17.07
N PRO A 27 -13.83 -13.13 17.34
CA PRO A 27 -14.88 -12.31 16.72
C PRO A 27 -14.72 -12.29 15.19
N ALA A 28 -15.83 -12.16 14.48
CA ALA A 28 -15.84 -12.09 13.01
C ALA A 28 -16.99 -11.19 12.51
N GLY A 29 -16.84 -10.68 11.29
CA GLY A 29 -17.79 -9.80 10.63
C GLY A 29 -17.39 -8.33 10.70
N ASP A 30 -18.10 -7.50 9.94
CA ASP A 30 -17.89 -6.05 9.94
C ASP A 30 -18.59 -5.41 11.17
N ASN A 31 -17.97 -5.57 12.34
CA ASN A 31 -18.45 -5.09 13.64
C ASN A 31 -17.30 -4.65 14.55
N TRP A 32 -17.63 -3.94 15.63
CA TRP A 32 -16.62 -3.41 16.55
C TRP A 32 -15.69 -4.47 17.14
N GLU A 33 -16.21 -5.62 17.54
CA GLU A 33 -15.42 -6.66 18.18
C GLU A 33 -14.32 -7.19 17.27
N ALA A 34 -14.63 -7.39 15.97
CA ALA A 34 -13.67 -7.83 14.97
C ALA A 34 -12.66 -6.73 14.62
N TRP A 35 -13.11 -5.50 14.40
CA TRP A 35 -12.25 -4.34 14.15
C TRP A 35 -11.30 -4.06 15.32
N ASN A 36 -11.82 -4.15 16.55
CA ASN A 36 -10.99 -3.97 17.74
C ASN A 36 -9.92 -5.06 17.84
N ALA A 37 -10.26 -6.32 17.55
CA ALA A 37 -9.32 -7.43 17.62
C ALA A 37 -8.22 -7.37 16.56
N ASP A 38 -8.55 -6.94 15.32
CA ASP A 38 -7.60 -6.90 14.22
C ASP A 38 -6.77 -5.60 14.19
N PHE A 39 -7.36 -4.49 14.53
CA PHE A 39 -6.71 -3.18 14.34
C PHE A 39 -6.60 -2.35 15.64
N PHE A 40 -7.71 -2.00 16.30
CA PHE A 40 -7.67 -0.99 17.36
C PHE A 40 -6.90 -1.42 18.60
N ALA A 41 -7.08 -2.66 19.06
CA ALA A 41 -6.34 -3.16 20.23
C ALA A 41 -4.84 -3.33 19.96
N PRO A 42 -4.39 -3.94 18.83
CA PRO A 42 -2.97 -3.99 18.50
C PRO A 42 -2.32 -2.63 18.28
N ALA A 43 -3.04 -1.67 17.71
CA ALA A 43 -2.54 -0.33 17.39
C ALA A 43 -2.71 0.70 18.53
N ALA A 44 -3.31 0.33 19.66
CA ALA A 44 -3.77 1.28 20.69
C ALA A 44 -2.70 2.27 21.16
N GLU A 45 -1.48 1.79 21.42
CA GLU A 45 -0.37 2.65 21.86
C GLU A 45 0.05 3.63 20.75
N LEU A 46 0.10 3.19 19.51
CA LEU A 46 0.48 4.01 18.35
C LEU A 46 -0.62 5.02 17.99
N LEU A 47 -1.90 4.64 18.10
CA LEU A 47 -3.03 5.53 17.85
C LEU A 47 -3.02 6.75 18.79
N GLY A 48 -2.58 6.57 20.01
CA GLY A 48 -2.41 7.65 20.98
C GLY A 48 -1.12 8.47 20.82
N ALA A 49 -0.14 7.97 20.09
CA ALA A 49 1.21 8.55 20.06
C ALA A 49 1.46 9.50 18.87
N SER A 50 0.72 9.38 17.78
CA SER A 50 1.00 10.12 16.54
C SER A 50 -0.27 10.34 15.71
N PRO A 51 -0.35 11.39 14.88
CA PRO A 51 -1.38 11.52 13.85
C PRO A 51 -1.28 10.39 12.81
N TRP A 52 -2.41 10.00 12.23
CA TRP A 52 -2.51 8.95 11.22
C TRP A 52 -3.11 9.47 9.92
N ALA A 53 -2.66 8.86 8.81
CA ALA A 53 -3.33 8.90 7.52
C ALA A 53 -3.68 7.46 7.13
N PHE A 54 -4.95 7.22 6.81
CA PHE A 54 -5.48 5.90 6.52
C PHE A 54 -5.82 5.80 5.03
N SER A 55 -5.29 4.78 4.35
CA SER A 55 -5.70 4.38 3.02
C SER A 55 -6.69 3.24 3.11
N ARG A 56 -7.73 3.23 2.30
CA ARG A 56 -8.72 2.14 2.26
C ARG A 56 -8.16 0.95 1.49
N GLY A 57 -8.23 -0.25 2.06
CA GLY A 57 -7.82 -1.49 1.43
C GLY A 57 -8.96 -2.22 0.73
N ASN A 58 -8.65 -3.29 -0.01
CA ASN A 58 -9.67 -4.09 -0.68
C ASN A 58 -10.49 -4.96 0.30
N HIS A 59 -9.98 -5.16 1.52
CA HIS A 59 -10.77 -5.76 2.61
C HIS A 59 -11.88 -4.83 3.12
N GLU A 60 -11.79 -3.56 2.82
CA GLU A 60 -12.77 -2.52 3.17
C GLU A 60 -13.56 -2.00 1.95
N ASP A 61 -13.52 -2.69 0.79
CA ASP A 61 -14.34 -2.33 -0.37
C ASP A 61 -15.85 -2.51 -0.11
N CYS A 62 -16.68 -2.05 -1.05
CA CYS A 62 -18.14 -2.07 -0.91
C CYS A 62 -18.76 -3.47 -0.81
N ASN A 63 -18.02 -4.52 -1.10
CA ASN A 63 -18.47 -5.91 -1.00
C ASN A 63 -18.04 -6.58 0.31
N ARG A 64 -17.18 -5.92 1.11
CA ARG A 64 -16.53 -6.49 2.29
C ARG A 64 -16.82 -5.64 3.54
N SER A 65 -15.79 -5.12 4.20
CA SER A 65 -15.91 -4.47 5.53
C SER A 65 -16.04 -2.93 5.45
N TRP A 66 -16.81 -2.43 4.49
CA TRP A 66 -16.93 -1.00 4.19
C TRP A 66 -17.59 -0.18 5.31
N ARG A 67 -18.54 -0.77 6.07
CA ARG A 67 -19.23 -0.02 7.14
C ARG A 67 -18.27 0.38 8.23
N GLY A 68 -17.41 -0.55 8.67
CA GLY A 68 -16.39 -0.25 9.65
C GLY A 68 -15.39 0.79 9.15
N TRP A 69 -14.99 0.72 7.88
CA TRP A 69 -14.14 1.74 7.27
C TRP A 69 -14.76 3.15 7.39
N PHE A 70 -15.96 3.35 6.84
CA PHE A 70 -16.62 4.66 6.85
C PHE A 70 -16.98 5.13 8.26
N TYR A 71 -17.23 4.21 9.19
CA TYR A 71 -17.60 4.56 10.55
C TYR A 71 -16.39 4.90 11.43
N TYR A 72 -15.27 4.20 11.27
CA TYR A 72 -14.14 4.30 12.20
C TYR A 72 -12.95 5.10 11.66
N LEU A 73 -12.68 5.04 10.36
CA LEU A 73 -11.43 5.51 9.79
C LEU A 73 -11.56 6.60 8.73
N ASP A 74 -12.67 6.66 7.98
CA ASP A 74 -12.89 7.72 7.00
C ASP A 74 -13.13 9.06 7.73
N PRO A 75 -12.34 10.11 7.45
CA PRO A 75 -12.51 11.41 8.11
C PRO A 75 -13.71 12.21 7.60
N ARG A 76 -14.39 11.76 6.54
CA ARG A 76 -15.52 12.45 5.93
C ARG A 76 -16.83 12.07 6.65
N PRO A 77 -17.84 12.96 6.65
CA PRO A 77 -19.17 12.59 7.11
C PRO A 77 -19.75 11.44 6.29
N TRP A 78 -20.18 10.38 6.95
CA TRP A 78 -20.76 9.23 6.28
C TRP A 78 -22.31 9.35 6.21
N ASP A 79 -22.88 9.14 5.01
CA ASP A 79 -24.31 9.21 4.73
C ASP A 79 -25.03 7.84 4.82
N GLY A 80 -24.32 6.79 5.19
CA GLY A 80 -24.86 5.43 5.29
C GLY A 80 -24.74 4.59 4.03
N THR A 81 -24.15 5.14 2.94
CA THR A 81 -23.91 4.42 1.69
C THR A 81 -22.43 4.07 1.52
N CYS A 82 -22.13 3.10 0.64
CA CYS A 82 -20.76 2.83 0.24
C CYS A 82 -20.44 3.58 -1.03
N GLU A 83 -19.43 4.42 -1.00
CA GLU A 83 -18.83 5.04 -2.16
C GLU A 83 -17.69 4.14 -2.67
N GLU A 84 -17.75 3.70 -3.92
CA GLU A 84 -16.78 2.75 -4.49
C GLU A 84 -15.43 3.40 -4.77
N TYR A 85 -15.44 4.66 -5.20
CA TYR A 85 -14.25 5.45 -5.49
C TYR A 85 -14.44 6.88 -5.00
N PHE A 86 -13.85 7.25 -3.89
CA PHE A 86 -13.90 8.65 -3.47
C PHE A 86 -12.79 9.49 -4.12
N ALA A 87 -13.06 10.79 -4.24
CA ALA A 87 -12.11 11.72 -4.84
C ALA A 87 -10.81 11.77 -4.03
N PRO A 88 -9.64 11.80 -4.69
CA PRO A 88 -8.37 11.92 -3.98
C PRO A 88 -8.27 13.28 -3.27
N PHE A 89 -7.51 13.31 -2.18
CA PHE A 89 -7.30 14.53 -1.40
C PHE A 89 -5.85 14.68 -0.96
N LEU A 90 -5.46 15.91 -0.64
CA LEU A 90 -4.11 16.26 -0.19
C LEU A 90 -4.10 16.56 1.31
N VAL A 91 -3.21 15.91 2.04
CA VAL A 91 -2.86 16.24 3.42
C VAL A 91 -1.61 17.12 3.41
N LYS A 92 -1.73 18.37 3.86
CA LYS A 92 -0.61 19.32 3.89
C LYS A 92 0.25 19.12 5.13
N LEU A 93 1.54 18.88 4.93
CA LEU A 93 2.55 18.64 5.97
C LEU A 93 3.68 19.69 5.86
N GLY A 94 3.31 20.95 6.00
CA GLY A 94 4.21 22.10 5.76
C GLY A 94 4.47 22.33 4.27
N LYS A 95 5.71 22.14 3.83
CA LYS A 95 6.11 22.25 2.41
C LYS A 95 6.02 20.92 1.64
N PHE A 96 5.53 19.91 2.27
CA PHE A 96 5.35 18.57 1.74
C PHE A 96 3.87 18.19 1.79
N GLU A 97 3.41 17.39 0.85
CA GLU A 97 2.02 16.95 0.76
C GLU A 97 1.95 15.42 0.69
N LEU A 98 0.88 14.87 1.23
CA LEU A 98 0.53 13.47 1.07
C LEU A 98 -0.78 13.40 0.29
N ALA A 99 -0.72 12.90 -0.94
CA ALA A 99 -1.89 12.62 -1.75
C ALA A 99 -2.46 11.25 -1.35
N MET A 100 -3.75 11.21 -1.04
CA MET A 100 -4.47 9.97 -0.70
C MET A 100 -5.35 9.58 -1.88
N LEU A 101 -5.18 8.36 -2.41
CA LEU A 101 -5.97 7.82 -3.51
C LEU A 101 -6.64 6.52 -3.06
N ASP A 102 -7.96 6.46 -3.17
CA ASP A 102 -8.71 5.23 -2.90
C ASP A 102 -8.63 4.27 -4.08
N SER A 103 -7.89 3.19 -3.93
CA SER A 103 -7.77 2.12 -4.91
C SER A 103 -8.42 0.82 -4.46
N SER A 104 -9.21 0.83 -3.40
CA SER A 104 -9.75 -0.38 -2.75
C SER A 104 -10.55 -1.29 -3.67
N ALA A 105 -11.27 -0.72 -4.66
CA ALA A 105 -12.07 -1.48 -5.64
C ALA A 105 -11.34 -1.76 -6.96
N THR A 106 -10.02 -1.60 -7.00
CA THR A 106 -9.21 -1.85 -8.20
C THR A 106 -9.23 -3.33 -8.59
N LYS A 107 -9.47 -3.62 -9.85
CA LYS A 107 -9.30 -4.98 -10.40
C LYS A 107 -7.81 -5.30 -10.59
N GLU A 108 -7.47 -6.51 -10.17
CA GLU A 108 -6.13 -7.05 -10.37
C GLU A 108 -5.95 -7.61 -11.78
N HIS A 109 -4.72 -7.57 -12.28
CA HIS A 109 -4.21 -8.23 -13.48
C HIS A 109 -4.87 -7.80 -14.81
N ASP A 110 -6.17 -7.54 -14.84
CA ASP A 110 -6.91 -7.22 -16.06
C ASP A 110 -7.19 -5.72 -16.17
N VAL A 111 -7.09 -5.19 -17.40
CA VAL A 111 -7.44 -3.80 -17.68
C VAL A 111 -8.96 -3.67 -17.76
N ASP A 112 -9.53 -2.87 -16.88
CA ASP A 112 -10.92 -2.43 -16.95
C ASP A 112 -10.94 -0.96 -17.40
N GLU A 113 -11.36 -0.69 -18.61
CA GLU A 113 -11.33 0.66 -19.19
C GLU A 113 -12.22 1.66 -18.43
N ALA A 114 -13.29 1.21 -17.79
CA ALA A 114 -14.14 2.08 -16.97
C ALA A 114 -13.39 2.51 -15.71
N GLN A 115 -12.73 1.58 -15.01
CA GLN A 115 -11.88 1.90 -13.87
C GLN A 115 -10.67 2.76 -14.28
N VAL A 116 -10.03 2.45 -15.40
CA VAL A 116 -8.94 3.27 -15.94
C VAL A 116 -9.37 4.71 -16.16
N ALA A 117 -10.58 4.95 -16.69
CA ALA A 117 -11.10 6.29 -16.89
C ALA A 117 -11.32 7.03 -15.55
N VAL A 118 -11.86 6.34 -14.54
CA VAL A 118 -12.04 6.90 -13.18
C VAL A 118 -10.70 7.29 -12.57
N PHE A 119 -9.74 6.37 -12.52
CA PHE A 119 -8.44 6.65 -11.90
C PHE A 119 -7.62 7.67 -12.68
N ALA A 120 -7.69 7.69 -14.02
CA ALA A 120 -7.05 8.74 -14.82
C ALA A 120 -7.62 10.13 -14.51
N ALA A 121 -8.95 10.25 -14.36
CA ALA A 121 -9.58 11.51 -13.96
C ALA A 121 -9.16 11.93 -12.53
N GLN A 122 -9.08 11.00 -11.59
CA GLN A 122 -8.62 11.26 -10.23
C GLN A 122 -7.15 11.69 -10.19
N LEU A 123 -6.26 11.01 -10.92
CA LEU A 123 -4.85 11.38 -11.02
C LEU A 123 -4.68 12.77 -11.66
N ALA A 124 -5.45 13.07 -12.73
CA ALA A 124 -5.44 14.39 -13.36
C ALA A 124 -5.90 15.52 -12.43
N SER A 125 -6.72 15.21 -11.42
CA SER A 125 -7.18 16.20 -10.42
C SER A 125 -6.16 16.50 -9.33
N LEU A 126 -5.12 15.66 -9.18
CA LEU A 126 -4.07 15.87 -8.19
C LEU A 126 -3.09 16.95 -8.67
N HIS A 127 -3.07 18.06 -7.97
CA HIS A 127 -2.17 19.18 -8.24
C HIS A 127 -1.25 19.36 -7.04
N ALA A 128 -0.05 18.77 -7.11
CA ALA A 128 0.96 18.85 -6.06
C ALA A 128 2.29 19.35 -6.62
N GLU A 129 3.07 20.07 -5.79
CA GLU A 129 4.43 20.50 -6.16
C GLU A 129 5.48 19.50 -5.67
N ASN A 130 5.23 18.88 -4.51
CA ASN A 130 6.13 17.93 -3.88
C ASN A 130 5.33 17.04 -2.93
N ALA A 131 4.88 15.91 -3.44
CA ALA A 131 4.02 14.99 -2.68
C ALA A 131 4.46 13.53 -2.81
N TRP A 132 4.03 12.73 -1.84
CA TRP A 132 3.91 11.29 -1.98
C TRP A 132 2.47 10.93 -2.28
N LEU A 133 2.27 9.83 -2.99
CA LEU A 133 0.96 9.26 -3.25
C LEU A 133 0.80 8.00 -2.37
N ALA A 134 -0.13 8.03 -1.43
CA ALA A 134 -0.51 6.86 -0.65
C ALA A 134 -1.78 6.23 -1.22
N THR A 135 -1.74 4.94 -1.40
CA THR A 135 -2.83 4.13 -1.96
C THR A 135 -2.75 2.71 -1.41
N HIS A 136 -3.73 1.85 -1.67
CA HIS A 136 -3.66 0.45 -1.24
C HIS A 136 -2.99 -0.42 -2.30
N PHE A 137 -3.55 -0.48 -3.51
CA PHE A 137 -2.94 -1.23 -4.60
C PHE A 137 -1.68 -0.54 -5.12
N PRO A 138 -0.57 -1.29 -5.35
CA PRO A 138 0.64 -0.72 -5.91
C PRO A 138 0.48 -0.42 -7.41
N PHE A 139 1.07 0.68 -7.87
CA PHE A 139 1.15 1.01 -9.30
C PHE A 139 2.19 0.14 -10.03
N TRP A 140 3.34 -0.10 -9.39
CA TRP A 140 4.47 -0.84 -9.95
C TRP A 140 4.79 -2.12 -9.17
N GLY A 141 3.89 -2.57 -8.31
CA GLY A 141 4.08 -3.77 -7.50
C GLY A 141 4.02 -5.06 -8.30
N PHE A 142 4.67 -6.07 -7.79
CA PHE A 142 4.68 -7.40 -8.37
C PHE A 142 4.21 -8.44 -7.35
N SER A 143 3.52 -9.46 -7.84
CA SER A 143 3.20 -10.64 -7.04
C SER A 143 3.74 -11.90 -7.72
N THR A 144 3.97 -12.93 -6.91
CA THR A 144 4.36 -14.27 -7.39
C THR A 144 3.19 -15.24 -7.36
N GLU A 145 1.96 -14.74 -7.33
CA GLU A 145 0.76 -15.57 -7.28
C GLU A 145 0.56 -16.34 -8.57
N GLY A 146 0.12 -17.58 -8.43
CA GLY A 146 -0.19 -18.49 -9.53
C GLY A 146 0.78 -19.64 -9.71
N ALA A 147 0.40 -20.60 -10.54
CA ALA A 147 1.13 -21.87 -10.75
C ALA A 147 2.53 -21.71 -11.36
N SER A 148 2.85 -20.56 -11.95
CA SER A 148 4.14 -20.32 -12.59
C SER A 148 5.23 -19.86 -11.61
N GLY A 149 4.86 -19.29 -10.45
CA GLY A 149 5.80 -18.65 -9.52
C GLY A 149 6.59 -17.47 -10.12
N LEU A 150 6.23 -17.00 -11.31
CA LEU A 150 6.88 -15.86 -11.95
C LEU A 150 6.21 -14.57 -11.52
N PRO A 151 6.99 -13.51 -11.23
CA PRO A 151 6.45 -12.21 -10.90
C PRO A 151 5.58 -11.65 -12.02
N LYS A 152 4.42 -11.10 -11.65
CA LYS A 152 3.51 -10.41 -12.56
C LYS A 152 3.20 -9.02 -12.02
N PRO A 153 3.11 -8.00 -12.90
CA PRO A 153 2.54 -6.72 -12.53
C PRO A 153 1.13 -6.92 -11.98
N LEU A 154 0.82 -6.24 -10.88
CA LEU A 154 -0.40 -6.49 -10.12
C LEU A 154 -1.57 -5.62 -10.56
N ALA A 155 -1.35 -4.34 -10.81
CA ALA A 155 -2.43 -3.36 -10.97
C ALA A 155 -2.50 -2.78 -12.38
N ALA A 156 -2.86 -3.60 -13.35
CA ALA A 156 -2.96 -3.20 -14.76
C ALA A 156 -3.86 -1.98 -15.01
N VAL A 157 -4.88 -1.77 -14.17
CA VAL A 157 -5.76 -0.60 -14.20
C VAL A 157 -5.02 0.67 -13.78
N LEU A 158 -4.31 0.65 -12.65
CA LEU A 158 -3.60 1.83 -12.14
C LEU A 158 -2.42 2.21 -13.03
N GLU A 159 -1.70 1.22 -13.57
CA GLU A 159 -0.64 1.43 -14.56
C GLU A 159 -1.18 2.13 -15.82
N ALA A 160 -2.34 1.68 -16.34
CA ALA A 160 -2.97 2.28 -17.51
C ALA A 160 -3.51 3.69 -17.21
N ALA A 161 -4.03 3.93 -16.01
CA ALA A 161 -4.47 5.26 -15.60
C ALA A 161 -3.31 6.24 -15.49
N TRP A 162 -2.17 5.81 -14.93
CA TRP A 162 -0.95 6.61 -14.87
C TRP A 162 -0.43 6.99 -16.26
N GLU A 163 -0.41 6.04 -17.19
CA GLU A 163 -0.01 6.30 -18.58
C GLU A 163 -0.88 7.38 -19.25
N LYS A 164 -2.20 7.39 -18.93
CA LYS A 164 -3.13 8.39 -19.46
C LYS A 164 -3.01 9.76 -18.77
N ALA A 165 -2.72 9.80 -17.48
CA ALA A 165 -2.81 11.03 -16.68
C ALA A 165 -1.87 11.02 -15.47
N ALA A 166 -0.56 10.91 -15.70
CA ALA A 166 0.44 10.99 -14.63
C ALA A 166 0.37 12.35 -13.92
N PRO A 167 0.15 12.39 -12.58
CA PRO A 167 0.14 13.65 -11.86
C PRO A 167 1.56 14.21 -11.70
N ALA A 168 1.70 15.53 -11.85
CA ALA A 168 2.97 16.19 -11.59
C ALA A 168 3.26 16.27 -10.08
N GLY A 169 4.56 16.30 -9.72
CA GLY A 169 5.00 16.55 -8.35
C GLY A 169 4.93 15.35 -7.40
N ILE A 170 4.50 14.18 -7.86
CA ILE A 170 4.58 12.94 -7.07
C ILE A 170 6.02 12.40 -7.14
N THR A 171 6.64 12.25 -5.98
CA THR A 171 8.07 11.86 -5.87
C THR A 171 8.27 10.47 -5.26
N LEU A 172 7.23 9.87 -4.69
CA LEU A 172 7.21 8.53 -4.14
C LEU A 172 5.77 8.00 -4.11
N ILE A 173 5.56 6.71 -4.36
CA ILE A 173 4.30 6.02 -4.14
C ILE A 173 4.45 5.07 -2.94
N LEU A 174 3.49 5.09 -2.03
CA LEU A 174 3.37 4.19 -0.90
C LEU A 174 2.14 3.32 -1.07
N SER A 175 2.28 2.02 -0.90
CA SER A 175 1.17 1.09 -1.01
C SER A 175 1.30 -0.10 -0.07
N GLY A 176 0.25 -0.92 0.00
CA GLY A 176 0.15 -2.19 0.70
C GLY A 176 -0.17 -3.33 -0.26
N HIS A 177 -1.22 -4.07 0.07
CA HIS A 177 -1.83 -5.15 -0.71
C HIS A 177 -0.95 -6.40 -0.87
N VAL A 178 0.28 -6.27 -1.34
CA VAL A 178 1.23 -7.39 -1.35
C VAL A 178 1.85 -7.51 0.04
N HIS A 179 1.68 -8.65 0.69
CA HIS A 179 2.02 -8.85 2.10
C HIS A 179 3.52 -9.09 2.31
N LEU A 180 4.31 -8.11 1.92
CA LEU A 180 5.76 -8.06 2.09
C LEU A 180 6.24 -6.61 1.95
N PHE A 181 7.50 -6.37 2.22
CA PHE A 181 8.18 -5.13 1.79
C PHE A 181 8.67 -5.30 0.36
N GLU A 182 8.38 -4.32 -0.50
CA GLU A 182 8.96 -4.23 -1.83
C GLU A 182 9.32 -2.78 -2.16
N TYR A 183 10.50 -2.56 -2.74
CA TYR A 183 10.90 -1.30 -3.35
C TYR A 183 11.13 -1.52 -4.82
N VAL A 184 10.45 -0.76 -5.66
CA VAL A 184 10.56 -0.82 -7.13
C VAL A 184 10.90 0.56 -7.67
N SER A 185 11.96 0.67 -8.44
CA SER A 185 12.30 1.85 -9.22
C SER A 185 12.07 1.59 -10.71
N VAL A 186 11.53 2.57 -11.40
CA VAL A 186 11.12 2.51 -12.80
C VAL A 186 11.72 3.71 -13.53
N ASP A 187 12.02 3.57 -14.81
CA ASP A 187 12.51 4.65 -15.66
C ASP A 187 11.39 5.63 -16.10
N HIS A 188 11.69 6.51 -17.05
CA HIS A 188 10.78 7.49 -17.63
C HIS A 188 10.15 8.44 -16.60
N ASP A 189 10.96 8.92 -15.63
CA ASP A 189 10.57 9.88 -14.58
C ASP A 189 9.37 9.41 -13.72
N ARG A 190 9.09 8.10 -13.70
CA ARG A 190 8.10 7.54 -12.81
C ARG A 190 8.63 7.52 -11.37
N PRO A 191 7.82 7.92 -10.39
CA PRO A 191 8.24 7.88 -9.00
C PRO A 191 8.52 6.43 -8.56
N PRO A 192 9.53 6.18 -7.69
CA PRO A 192 9.71 4.87 -7.10
C PRO A 192 8.50 4.50 -6.24
N GLN A 193 8.29 3.20 -6.09
CA GLN A 193 7.22 2.60 -5.31
C GLN A 193 7.77 1.86 -4.11
N VAL A 194 7.18 2.09 -2.94
CA VAL A 194 7.35 1.27 -1.74
C VAL A 194 6.04 0.54 -1.46
N VAL A 195 6.10 -0.77 -1.43
CA VAL A 195 5.06 -1.61 -0.85
C VAL A 195 5.45 -1.89 0.60
N ALA A 196 4.60 -1.53 1.54
CA ALA A 196 4.78 -1.73 2.97
C ALA A 196 3.63 -2.59 3.51
N GLY A 197 3.44 -3.79 2.92
CA GLY A 197 2.39 -4.73 3.27
C GLY A 197 2.82 -5.77 4.31
N ASP A 198 3.94 -5.53 4.99
CA ASP A 198 4.57 -6.45 5.95
C ASP A 198 4.09 -6.26 7.40
N GLY A 199 3.00 -5.51 7.61
CA GLY A 199 2.54 -5.11 8.95
C GLY A 199 1.84 -6.19 9.77
N GLY A 200 1.26 -7.25 9.19
CA GLY A 200 0.48 -8.13 10.07
C GLY A 200 -0.29 -9.33 9.57
N THR A 201 -0.45 -9.67 8.35
CA THR A 201 -1.16 -10.88 7.92
C THR A 201 -0.23 -11.96 7.35
N LEU A 202 -0.76 -13.00 6.71
CA LEU A 202 0.06 -14.02 6.05
C LEU A 202 0.99 -13.37 5.03
N MET A 203 2.28 -13.69 5.10
CA MET A 203 3.27 -13.11 4.22
C MET A 203 3.20 -13.68 2.81
N SER A 204 3.29 -12.82 1.80
CA SER A 204 3.48 -13.21 0.41
C SER A 204 4.87 -13.78 0.17
N VAL A 205 5.02 -14.60 -0.87
CA VAL A 205 6.32 -15.16 -1.26
C VAL A 205 7.20 -14.05 -1.84
N PRO A 206 8.44 -13.88 -1.36
CA PRO A 206 9.32 -12.84 -1.86
C PRO A 206 9.81 -13.13 -3.28
N ILE A 207 10.13 -12.08 -4.01
CA ILE A 207 10.66 -12.17 -5.36
C ILE A 207 12.18 -12.32 -5.26
N HIS A 208 12.68 -13.50 -5.60
CA HIS A 208 14.11 -13.83 -5.54
C HIS A 208 14.87 -13.61 -6.86
N ILE A 209 14.15 -13.31 -7.94
CA ILE A 209 14.75 -13.01 -9.24
C ILE A 209 14.86 -11.50 -9.45
N SER A 210 15.82 -11.07 -10.27
CA SER A 210 15.92 -9.68 -10.68
C SER A 210 14.73 -9.31 -11.55
N LEU A 211 14.03 -8.22 -11.18
CA LEU A 211 12.99 -7.61 -12.01
C LEU A 211 13.55 -6.58 -12.99
N LYS A 212 14.86 -6.31 -12.95
CA LYS A 212 15.50 -5.34 -13.84
C LYS A 212 15.17 -5.64 -15.30
N ASP A 213 14.87 -4.60 -16.05
CA ASP A 213 14.46 -4.63 -17.46
C ASP A 213 13.06 -5.22 -17.71
N THR A 214 12.33 -5.64 -16.66
CA THR A 214 10.92 -6.00 -16.80
C THR A 214 10.12 -4.78 -17.25
N GLN A 215 9.26 -4.98 -18.25
CA GLN A 215 8.45 -3.90 -18.81
C GLN A 215 7.14 -3.70 -18.05
N ILE A 216 6.85 -2.46 -17.71
CA ILE A 216 5.58 -2.01 -17.16
C ILE A 216 5.05 -0.89 -18.06
N ARG A 217 4.17 -1.22 -18.99
CA ARG A 217 3.54 -0.26 -19.92
C ARG A 217 4.53 0.77 -20.48
N GLY A 218 5.53 0.27 -21.21
CA GLY A 218 6.50 1.10 -21.91
C GLY A 218 7.60 1.68 -21.04
N ALA A 219 7.57 1.49 -19.73
CA ALA A 219 8.69 1.81 -18.84
C ALA A 219 9.38 0.53 -18.35
N SER A 220 10.67 0.62 -18.03
CA SER A 220 11.45 -0.52 -17.55
C SER A 220 11.71 -0.42 -16.06
N VAL A 221 11.61 -1.52 -15.35
CA VAL A 221 12.11 -1.61 -13.97
C VAL A 221 13.62 -1.42 -13.99
N THR A 222 14.10 -0.39 -13.29
CA THR A 222 15.53 -0.11 -13.16
C THR A 222 16.15 -0.83 -11.97
N GLY A 223 15.30 -1.27 -11.03
CA GLY A 223 15.70 -2.10 -9.91
C GLY A 223 14.58 -2.39 -8.93
N SER A 224 14.77 -3.46 -8.17
CA SER A 224 13.81 -3.89 -7.14
C SER A 224 14.50 -4.50 -5.94
N LYS A 225 13.84 -4.44 -4.79
CA LYS A 225 14.22 -5.12 -3.55
C LYS A 225 12.96 -5.64 -2.88
N SER A 226 12.96 -6.89 -2.46
CA SER A 226 11.84 -7.54 -1.79
C SER A 226 12.30 -8.23 -0.51
N ARG A 227 11.47 -8.18 0.54
CA ARG A 227 11.72 -8.84 1.84
C ARG A 227 10.43 -9.43 2.39
N GLN A 228 10.51 -10.68 2.83
CA GLN A 228 9.45 -11.40 3.53
C GLN A 228 9.78 -11.44 5.02
N GLN A 229 9.44 -10.38 5.73
CA GLN A 229 9.63 -10.30 7.19
C GLN A 229 8.66 -9.28 7.77
N PHE A 230 8.00 -9.61 8.87
CA PHE A 230 7.14 -8.65 9.56
C PHE A 230 7.94 -7.45 10.07
N GLY A 231 7.39 -6.27 9.82
CA GLY A 231 8.06 -5.04 10.16
C GLY A 231 7.27 -3.79 9.82
N TYR A 232 8.01 -2.71 9.65
CA TYR A 232 7.49 -1.41 9.26
C TYR A 232 8.55 -0.58 8.54
N THR A 233 8.11 0.35 7.72
CA THR A 233 8.98 1.28 7.00
C THR A 233 9.04 2.62 7.73
N LEU A 234 10.24 3.09 8.05
CA LEU A 234 10.49 4.42 8.61
C LEU A 234 11.09 5.33 7.55
N LEU A 235 10.47 6.48 7.31
CA LEU A 235 10.96 7.51 6.40
C LEU A 235 11.38 8.74 7.19
N THR A 236 12.67 9.05 7.20
CA THR A 236 13.25 10.20 7.87
C THR A 236 13.74 11.21 6.85
N ARG A 237 13.36 12.48 7.02
CA ARG A 237 13.79 13.54 6.12
C ARG A 237 15.21 14.02 6.45
N GLU A 238 16.07 14.00 5.46
CA GLU A 238 17.45 14.50 5.52
C GLU A 238 17.68 15.58 4.45
N GLY A 239 17.48 16.83 4.82
CA GLY A 239 17.55 17.96 3.87
C GLY A 239 16.47 17.86 2.78
N ASN A 240 16.89 17.64 1.52
CA ASN A 240 16.00 17.48 0.36
C ASN A 240 15.76 16.00 -0.02
N ARG A 241 16.29 15.05 0.74
CA ARG A 241 16.12 13.62 0.52
C ARG A 241 15.40 12.99 1.69
N TRP A 242 14.95 11.78 1.47
CA TRP A 242 14.40 10.93 2.52
C TRP A 242 15.27 9.69 2.67
N HIS A 243 15.50 9.32 3.91
CA HIS A 243 16.12 8.07 4.27
C HIS A 243 15.02 7.09 4.65
N LEU A 244 14.95 5.97 3.95
CA LEU A 244 14.02 4.89 4.20
C LEU A 244 14.75 3.78 4.93
N GLU A 245 14.21 3.33 6.04
CA GLU A 245 14.63 2.13 6.74
C GLU A 245 13.47 1.15 6.82
N LEU A 246 13.66 -0.06 6.34
CA LEU A 246 12.81 -1.19 6.70
C LEU A 246 13.31 -1.72 8.04
N LYS A 247 12.42 -1.82 9.02
CA LYS A 247 12.71 -2.31 10.36
C LYS A 247 11.85 -3.53 10.69
N ASP A 248 12.42 -4.49 11.41
CA ASP A 248 11.66 -5.58 11.97
C ASP A 248 10.79 -5.12 13.15
N ARG A 249 9.97 -6.02 13.68
CA ARG A 249 9.09 -5.77 14.83
C ARG A 249 9.82 -5.38 16.13
N LEU A 250 11.14 -5.58 16.19
CA LEU A 250 11.99 -5.23 17.34
C LEU A 250 12.76 -3.92 17.09
N GLY A 251 12.60 -3.28 15.91
CA GLY A 251 13.25 -2.04 15.52
C GLY A 251 14.64 -2.22 14.91
N SER A 252 15.08 -3.46 14.65
CA SER A 252 16.35 -3.71 13.95
C SER A 252 16.22 -3.34 12.48
N VAL A 253 17.21 -2.66 11.91
CA VAL A 253 17.22 -2.29 10.50
C VAL A 253 17.49 -3.53 9.64
N LEU A 254 16.60 -3.81 8.68
CA LEU A 254 16.70 -4.89 7.72
C LEU A 254 17.22 -4.43 6.37
N ALA A 255 16.84 -3.23 5.96
CA ALA A 255 17.29 -2.59 4.74
C ALA A 255 17.23 -1.07 4.90
N SER A 256 18.04 -0.36 4.13
CA SER A 256 18.16 1.10 4.15
C SER A 256 18.30 1.62 2.72
N CYS A 257 17.52 2.63 2.35
CA CYS A 257 17.49 3.21 1.01
C CYS A 257 17.45 4.73 1.07
N SER A 258 18.00 5.41 0.06
CA SER A 258 17.76 6.84 -0.17
C SER A 258 16.62 7.04 -1.16
N VAL A 259 15.64 7.90 -0.84
CA VAL A 259 14.48 8.17 -1.67
C VAL A 259 14.40 9.68 -2.00
N PRO A 260 14.18 10.07 -3.26
CA PRO A 260 14.17 9.23 -4.46
C PRO A 260 15.57 8.67 -4.76
N GLY A 261 15.62 7.45 -5.24
CA GLY A 261 16.86 6.77 -5.58
C GLY A 261 16.60 5.50 -6.36
N SER A 262 17.65 4.92 -6.94
CA SER A 262 17.57 3.58 -7.54
C SER A 262 17.55 2.51 -6.44
N SER A 263 17.14 1.29 -6.76
CA SER A 263 17.20 0.16 -5.82
C SER A 263 18.65 -0.19 -5.41
N GLU A 264 19.65 0.24 -6.20
CA GLU A 264 21.07 0.15 -5.84
C GLU A 264 21.41 1.01 -4.62
N SER A 265 20.58 2.03 -4.33
CA SER A 265 20.68 2.80 -3.09
C SER A 265 20.17 2.03 -1.86
N CYS A 266 19.52 0.88 -2.05
CA CYS A 266 19.00 0.03 -0.97
C CYS A 266 20.07 -0.98 -0.53
N GLN A 267 20.62 -0.77 0.64
CA GLN A 267 21.56 -1.69 1.28
C GLN A 267 20.82 -2.63 2.24
N SER A 268 21.10 -3.92 2.17
CA SER A 268 20.65 -4.86 3.20
C SER A 268 21.51 -4.71 4.45
N ALA A 269 20.88 -4.62 5.60
CA ALA A 269 21.59 -4.74 6.87
C ALA A 269 21.76 -6.24 7.20
N GLY A 270 22.95 -6.77 7.01
CA GLY A 270 23.27 -8.18 7.24
C GLY A 270 23.35 -9.02 5.96
N THR A 271 24.17 -10.06 6.00
CA THR A 271 24.34 -11.06 4.94
C THR A 271 23.03 -11.75 4.63
N ASP A 272 22.72 -11.87 3.34
CA ASP A 272 21.64 -12.68 2.76
C ASP A 272 21.59 -14.09 3.32
#